data_492868f6924087ca97baeda568c417d1
#
_entry.id   492868f6924087ca97baeda568c417d1
#
_cell.length_a   1.000
_cell.length_b   1.000
_cell.length_c   1.000
_cell.angle_alpha   90.00
_cell.angle_beta   90.00
_cell.angle_gamma   90.00
#
_symmetry.space_group_name_H-M   'P 1'
#
loop_
_entity.id
_entity.type
_entity.pdbx_description
1 polymer ?
#
loop_
_entity_poly.entity_id
_entity_poly.type
_entity_poly.pdbx_seq_one_letter_code
_entity_poly.pdbx_strand_id
1 'polypeptide(L)'
;MGIIEIEPWMSYVASFGGIFLTFLAGTEVDLNLMKDKFSESFLIGFLSFLAPFLAIFIVTYLIVGWSFTESLLIATALSETSIAIVFSVLKESGLFNYELGKIIMIATFITNLSVAVVLNLLFLEVNLSTLIFYIISTAVLFIAYKYSYLIFNSGSLKNKLVEVEVKYIFLLLLFLIFLANFGGGIAILPAFILGSLFSNYFKENQFADKLQTIAFGVITPIFFIISGMKVSISLIIPLIGVLVLIFAVRQVSKYIGVFYLAKHYFNENKHFITYMMSTGLTFGLVAAVFGLNHNIISPSHYSLIIAILVLSAVIPSFIAQKFFKPEI
;
A
#
# COMPACT_ATOMS: atom_id res chain seq x y z
N MET A 1 4.86 -26.10 -7.69
CA MET A 1 3.71 -27.00 -7.53
C MET A 1 2.61 -26.51 -8.46
N GLY A 2 2.41 -27.16 -9.62
CA GLY A 2 1.41 -26.73 -10.60
C GLY A 2 0.10 -27.52 -10.40
N ILE A 3 -0.56 -27.35 -9.24
CA ILE A 3 -1.84 -28.02 -8.98
C ILE A 3 -2.98 -27.29 -9.69
N ILE A 4 -2.86 -25.98 -9.85
CA ILE A 4 -3.85 -25.14 -10.53
C ILE A 4 -3.09 -24.16 -11.42
N GLU A 5 -3.47 -24.07 -12.69
CA GLU A 5 -2.98 -23.04 -13.61
C GLU A 5 -3.71 -21.73 -13.38
N ILE A 6 -2.99 -20.63 -13.53
CA ILE A 6 -3.57 -19.29 -13.34
C ILE A 6 -4.25 -18.87 -14.63
N GLU A 7 -5.56 -18.88 -14.62
CA GLU A 7 -6.39 -18.45 -15.74
C GLU A 7 -6.35 -16.89 -15.89
N PRO A 8 -6.56 -16.36 -17.10
CA PRO A 8 -6.54 -14.89 -17.33
C PRO A 8 -7.50 -14.12 -16.44
N TRP A 9 -8.69 -14.65 -16.18
CA TRP A 9 -9.68 -14.00 -15.30
C TRP A 9 -9.17 -13.88 -13.85
N MET A 10 -8.40 -14.87 -13.35
CA MET A 10 -7.81 -14.83 -12.02
C MET A 10 -6.82 -13.65 -11.91
N SER A 11 -5.97 -13.49 -12.92
CA SER A 11 -5.02 -12.36 -12.97
C SER A 11 -5.74 -11.00 -13.00
N TYR A 12 -6.88 -10.93 -13.73
CA TYR A 12 -7.68 -9.71 -13.75
C TYR A 12 -8.29 -9.40 -12.38
N VAL A 13 -8.88 -10.41 -11.71
CA VAL A 13 -9.46 -10.23 -10.36
C VAL A 13 -8.38 -9.87 -9.34
N ALA A 14 -7.18 -10.43 -9.44
CA ALA A 14 -6.06 -10.07 -8.58
C ALA A 14 -5.62 -8.61 -8.83
N SER A 15 -5.53 -8.18 -10.08
CA SER A 15 -5.19 -6.78 -10.40
C SER A 15 -6.23 -5.81 -9.88
N PHE A 16 -7.53 -6.12 -10.06
CA PHE A 16 -8.63 -5.37 -9.47
C PHE A 16 -8.50 -5.32 -7.94
N GLY A 17 -8.21 -6.47 -7.32
CA GLY A 17 -8.01 -6.58 -5.87
C GLY A 17 -6.90 -5.67 -5.36
N GLY A 18 -5.78 -5.57 -6.08
CA GLY A 18 -4.69 -4.65 -5.75
C GLY A 18 -5.12 -3.19 -5.79
N ILE A 19 -5.87 -2.77 -6.83
CA ILE A 19 -6.40 -1.41 -6.94
C ILE A 19 -7.44 -1.13 -5.84
N PHE A 20 -8.29 -2.11 -5.54
CA PHE A 20 -9.29 -1.99 -4.47
C PHE A 20 -8.63 -1.86 -3.09
N LEU A 21 -7.59 -2.65 -2.80
CA LEU A 21 -6.80 -2.51 -1.56
C LEU A 21 -6.10 -1.16 -1.48
N THR A 22 -5.63 -0.65 -2.60
CA THR A 22 -5.04 0.69 -2.69
C THR A 22 -6.06 1.78 -2.34
N PHE A 23 -7.28 1.66 -2.87
CA PHE A 23 -8.40 2.54 -2.51
C PHE A 23 -8.71 2.47 -1.01
N LEU A 24 -8.83 1.25 -0.44
CA LEU A 24 -9.10 1.09 1.00
C LEU A 24 -7.99 1.70 1.86
N ALA A 25 -6.72 1.52 1.49
CA ALA A 25 -5.62 2.16 2.18
C ALA A 25 -5.73 3.69 2.18
N GLY A 26 -6.28 4.28 1.10
CA GLY A 26 -6.63 5.70 1.05
C GLY A 26 -7.73 6.08 2.03
N THR A 27 -8.73 5.22 2.27
CA THR A 27 -9.86 5.53 3.17
C THR A 27 -9.49 5.55 4.65
N GLU A 28 -8.41 4.89 5.04
CA GLU A 28 -7.94 4.85 6.44
C GLU A 28 -7.32 6.17 6.91
N VAL A 29 -7.19 7.15 6.02
CA VAL A 29 -6.58 8.45 6.32
C VAL A 29 -7.50 9.33 7.15
N ASP A 30 -6.96 9.92 8.22
CA ASP A 30 -7.60 11.00 8.93
C ASP A 30 -7.04 12.35 8.49
N LEU A 31 -7.69 12.98 7.52
CA LEU A 31 -7.28 14.29 6.99
C LEU A 31 -7.34 15.41 8.05
N ASN A 32 -8.20 15.28 9.07
CA ASN A 32 -8.31 16.28 10.12
C ASN A 32 -7.16 16.15 11.12
N LEU A 33 -6.83 14.92 11.50
CA LEU A 33 -5.68 14.65 12.38
C LEU A 33 -4.34 14.96 11.72
N MET A 34 -4.26 14.85 10.38
CA MET A 34 -3.06 15.27 9.64
C MET A 34 -2.68 16.73 9.88
N LYS A 35 -3.65 17.63 10.10
CA LYS A 35 -3.37 19.06 10.26
C LYS A 35 -2.59 19.35 11.55
N ASP A 36 -2.90 18.67 12.64
CA ASP A 36 -2.36 18.98 13.96
C ASP A 36 -0.94 18.42 14.19
N LYS A 37 -0.62 17.26 13.57
CA LYS A 37 0.66 16.53 13.75
C LYS A 37 1.32 16.21 12.41
N PHE A 38 1.15 17.10 11.43
CA PHE A 38 1.62 16.86 10.07
C PHE A 38 3.14 16.75 9.99
N SER A 39 3.86 17.66 10.68
CA SER A 39 5.32 17.74 10.55
C SER A 39 6.01 16.47 11.04
N GLU A 40 5.66 16.01 12.25
CA GLU A 40 6.26 14.83 12.86
C GLU A 40 5.91 13.56 12.07
N SER A 41 4.64 13.41 11.73
CA SER A 41 4.15 12.25 10.96
C SER A 41 4.72 12.23 9.54
N PHE A 42 4.83 13.41 8.90
CA PHE A 42 5.40 13.53 7.56
C PHE A 42 6.87 13.12 7.55
N LEU A 43 7.67 13.65 8.47
CA LEU A 43 9.10 13.32 8.53
C LEU A 43 9.32 11.83 8.81
N ILE A 44 8.58 11.26 9.77
CA ILE A 44 8.67 9.83 10.09
C ILE A 44 8.26 8.98 8.88
N GLY A 45 7.13 9.27 8.25
CA GLY A 45 6.62 8.54 7.10
C GLY A 45 7.50 8.66 5.87
N PHE A 46 7.95 9.88 5.56
CA PHE A 46 8.80 10.13 4.40
C PHE A 46 10.18 9.49 4.53
N LEU A 47 10.84 9.59 5.70
CA LEU A 47 12.13 8.92 5.91
C LEU A 47 11.98 7.41 6.04
N SER A 48 10.84 6.92 6.55
CA SER A 48 10.52 5.48 6.51
C SER A 48 10.41 4.93 5.08
N PHE A 49 10.06 5.77 4.11
CA PHE A 49 10.10 5.44 2.68
C PHE A 49 11.49 5.67 2.08
N LEU A 50 12.03 6.86 2.23
CA LEU A 50 13.23 7.31 1.50
C LEU A 50 14.48 6.51 1.87
N ALA A 51 14.71 6.24 3.17
CA ALA A 51 15.91 5.55 3.62
C ALA A 51 16.02 4.12 3.05
N PRO A 52 15.01 3.23 3.14
CA PRO A 52 15.06 1.92 2.51
C PRO A 52 15.03 2.01 0.99
N PHE A 53 14.32 2.97 0.39
CA PHE A 53 14.30 3.15 -1.06
C PHE A 53 15.72 3.35 -1.62
N LEU A 54 16.45 4.30 -1.07
CA LEU A 54 17.84 4.57 -1.50
C LEU A 54 18.76 3.40 -1.20
N ALA A 55 18.69 2.82 0.00
CA ALA A 55 19.56 1.72 0.41
C ALA A 55 19.34 0.46 -0.46
N ILE A 56 18.08 0.08 -0.69
CA ILE A 56 17.74 -1.08 -1.51
C ILE A 56 18.11 -0.83 -2.97
N PHE A 57 17.81 0.37 -3.50
CA PHE A 57 18.20 0.73 -4.86
C PHE A 57 19.71 0.62 -5.07
N ILE A 58 20.51 1.20 -4.17
CA ILE A 58 21.97 1.15 -4.26
C ILE A 58 22.47 -0.32 -4.22
N VAL A 59 21.94 -1.11 -3.29
CA VAL A 59 22.36 -2.52 -3.13
C VAL A 59 21.96 -3.35 -4.34
N THR A 60 20.72 -3.23 -4.83
CA THR A 60 20.26 -4.03 -5.97
C THR A 60 20.91 -3.64 -7.28
N TYR A 61 21.11 -2.35 -7.51
CA TYR A 61 21.72 -1.83 -8.74
C TYR A 61 23.25 -1.99 -8.77
N LEU A 62 23.95 -1.56 -7.69
CA LEU A 62 25.41 -1.52 -7.69
C LEU A 62 26.09 -2.81 -7.18
N ILE A 63 25.45 -3.53 -6.24
CA ILE A 63 26.07 -4.71 -5.61
C ILE A 63 25.55 -6.00 -6.25
N VAL A 64 24.23 -6.12 -6.40
CA VAL A 64 23.61 -7.32 -6.99
C VAL A 64 23.68 -7.29 -8.53
N GLY A 65 23.75 -6.09 -9.15
CA GLY A 65 23.90 -5.91 -10.58
C GLY A 65 22.60 -6.05 -11.38
N TRP A 66 21.45 -5.79 -10.76
CA TRP A 66 20.16 -5.79 -11.46
C TRP A 66 19.99 -4.53 -12.31
N SER A 67 19.07 -4.58 -13.28
CA SER A 67 18.80 -3.43 -14.13
C SER A 67 18.31 -2.23 -13.32
N PHE A 68 18.52 -1.02 -13.86
CA PHE A 68 18.07 0.23 -13.22
C PHE A 68 16.58 0.21 -12.91
N THR A 69 15.75 -0.18 -13.88
CA THR A 69 14.29 -0.20 -13.75
C THR A 69 13.81 -1.26 -12.74
N GLU A 70 14.40 -2.46 -12.76
CA GLU A 70 14.10 -3.48 -11.74
C GLU A 70 14.46 -3.01 -10.34
N SER A 71 15.68 -2.45 -10.19
CA SER A 71 16.16 -1.96 -8.90
C SER A 71 15.26 -0.85 -8.34
N LEU A 72 14.78 0.07 -9.19
CA LEU A 72 13.82 1.11 -8.79
C LEU A 72 12.48 0.52 -8.34
N LEU A 73 11.94 -0.45 -9.09
CA LEU A 73 10.69 -1.10 -8.72
C LEU A 73 10.80 -1.85 -7.40
N ILE A 74 11.87 -2.63 -7.23
CA ILE A 74 12.12 -3.42 -6.02
C ILE A 74 12.31 -2.51 -4.80
N ALA A 75 13.10 -1.43 -4.97
CA ALA A 75 13.28 -0.43 -3.94
C ALA A 75 11.94 0.23 -3.55
N THR A 76 11.11 0.57 -4.53
CA THR A 76 9.76 1.13 -4.30
C THR A 76 8.87 0.14 -3.56
N ALA A 77 8.78 -1.10 -4.04
CA ALA A 77 7.94 -2.14 -3.45
C ALA A 77 8.33 -2.48 -2.00
N LEU A 78 9.64 -2.52 -1.71
CA LEU A 78 10.14 -2.89 -0.39
C LEU A 78 10.24 -1.72 0.60
N SER A 79 9.95 -0.48 0.18
CA SER A 79 10.01 0.71 1.04
C SER A 79 8.69 1.06 1.71
N GLU A 80 7.62 0.36 1.38
CA GLU A 80 6.30 0.56 1.97
C GLU A 80 6.21 0.20 3.46
N THR A 81 5.14 0.64 4.11
CA THR A 81 4.74 0.22 5.47
C THR A 81 3.31 -0.29 5.41
N SER A 82 3.04 -1.49 5.96
CA SER A 82 1.72 -2.11 5.83
C SER A 82 0.68 -1.45 6.72
N ILE A 83 -0.29 -0.74 6.11
CA ILE A 83 -1.44 -0.17 6.83
C ILE A 83 -2.22 -1.25 7.56
N ALA A 84 -2.50 -2.39 6.91
CA ALA A 84 -3.30 -3.45 7.50
C ALA A 84 -2.68 -4.01 8.79
N ILE A 85 -1.36 -4.22 8.81
CA ILE A 85 -0.64 -4.72 9.99
C ILE A 85 -0.62 -3.65 11.08
N VAL A 86 -0.26 -2.43 10.71
CA VAL A 86 -0.20 -1.30 11.65
C VAL A 86 -1.57 -1.09 12.30
N PHE A 87 -2.65 -1.04 11.51
CA PHE A 87 -4.01 -0.89 12.00
C PHE A 87 -4.40 -2.02 12.98
N SER A 88 -4.17 -3.29 12.58
CA SER A 88 -4.50 -4.44 13.44
C SER A 88 -3.75 -4.39 14.77
N VAL A 89 -2.45 -4.15 14.73
CA VAL A 89 -1.62 -4.09 15.95
C VAL A 89 -2.04 -2.94 16.85
N LEU A 90 -2.30 -1.75 16.31
CA LEU A 90 -2.75 -0.60 17.10
C LEU A 90 -4.14 -0.83 17.70
N LYS A 91 -5.04 -1.48 16.97
CA LYS A 91 -6.38 -1.82 17.47
C LYS A 91 -6.32 -2.87 18.58
N GLU A 92 -5.58 -3.95 18.37
CA GLU A 92 -5.41 -5.03 19.37
C GLU A 92 -4.66 -4.57 20.62
N SER A 93 -3.75 -3.60 20.45
CA SER A 93 -3.01 -3.00 21.56
C SER A 93 -3.79 -1.93 22.32
N GLY A 94 -4.96 -1.52 21.84
CA GLY A 94 -5.75 -0.41 22.39
C GLY A 94 -5.20 0.99 22.08
N LEU A 95 -4.08 1.06 21.30
CA LEU A 95 -3.37 2.31 21.02
C LEU A 95 -4.00 3.14 19.89
N PHE A 96 -4.96 2.60 19.15
CA PHE A 96 -5.51 3.21 17.93
C PHE A 96 -6.05 4.64 18.15
N ASN A 97 -6.73 4.87 19.28
CA ASN A 97 -7.33 6.17 19.61
C ASN A 97 -6.36 7.15 20.30
N TYR A 98 -5.18 6.70 20.71
CA TYR A 98 -4.19 7.54 21.34
C TYR A 98 -3.36 8.32 20.30
N GLU A 99 -2.74 9.41 20.74
CA GLU A 99 -1.90 10.28 19.89
C GLU A 99 -0.82 9.48 19.17
N LEU A 100 -0.15 8.56 19.87
CA LEU A 100 0.87 7.68 19.30
C LEU A 100 0.34 6.85 18.12
N GLY A 101 -0.82 6.20 18.30
CA GLY A 101 -1.44 5.38 17.25
C GLY A 101 -1.82 6.21 16.02
N LYS A 102 -2.38 7.40 16.24
CA LYS A 102 -2.74 8.33 15.18
C LYS A 102 -1.54 8.76 14.36
N ILE A 103 -0.42 9.10 15.00
CA ILE A 103 0.83 9.51 14.34
C ILE A 103 1.40 8.35 13.50
N ILE A 104 1.42 7.13 14.05
CA ILE A 104 1.89 5.95 13.31
C ILE A 104 1.00 5.71 12.07
N MET A 105 -0.32 5.84 12.19
CA MET A 105 -1.25 5.71 11.05
C MET A 105 -1.00 6.77 9.97
N ILE A 106 -0.84 8.04 10.36
CA ILE A 106 -0.54 9.12 9.41
C ILE A 106 0.83 8.90 8.74
N ALA A 107 1.86 8.52 9.50
CA ALA A 107 3.18 8.23 8.95
C ALA A 107 3.12 7.04 7.97
N THR A 108 2.36 6.00 8.29
CA THR A 108 2.13 4.86 7.40
C THR A 108 1.43 5.28 6.11
N PHE A 109 0.43 6.15 6.20
CA PHE A 109 -0.22 6.74 5.02
C PHE A 109 0.77 7.50 4.14
N ILE A 110 1.61 8.35 4.73
CA ILE A 110 2.61 9.13 3.98
C ILE A 110 3.62 8.21 3.29
N THR A 111 4.04 7.13 3.95
CA THR A 111 4.89 6.11 3.34
C THR A 111 4.24 5.50 2.09
N ASN A 112 2.95 5.13 2.17
CA ASN A 112 2.23 4.52 1.07
C ASN A 112 1.88 5.51 -0.05
N LEU A 113 1.58 6.75 0.30
CA LEU A 113 1.45 7.83 -0.68
C LEU A 113 2.76 8.02 -1.46
N SER A 114 3.91 7.99 -0.76
CA SER A 114 5.22 8.09 -1.39
C SER A 114 5.45 6.93 -2.37
N VAL A 115 5.12 5.69 -1.97
CA VAL A 115 5.19 4.52 -2.87
C VAL A 115 4.29 4.70 -4.10
N ALA A 116 3.03 5.11 -3.90
CA ALA A 116 2.09 5.31 -5.00
C ALA A 116 2.56 6.40 -5.97
N VAL A 117 3.07 7.53 -5.44
CA VAL A 117 3.62 8.62 -6.26
C VAL A 117 4.85 8.16 -7.03
N VAL A 118 5.81 7.54 -6.36
CA VAL A 118 7.06 7.08 -7.00
C VAL A 118 6.76 6.02 -8.05
N LEU A 119 5.87 5.05 -7.78
CA LEU A 119 5.48 4.05 -8.75
C LEU A 119 4.88 4.68 -10.01
N ASN A 120 4.00 5.67 -9.83
CA ASN A 120 3.39 6.38 -10.96
C ASN A 120 4.42 7.22 -11.73
N LEU A 121 5.36 7.89 -11.04
CA LEU A 121 6.38 8.73 -11.71
C LEU A 121 7.43 7.90 -12.47
N LEU A 122 7.89 6.79 -11.89
CA LEU A 122 8.92 5.96 -12.48
C LEU A 122 8.47 5.19 -13.71
N PHE A 123 7.20 4.82 -13.77
CA PHE A 123 6.63 4.03 -14.86
C PHE A 123 5.63 4.83 -15.69
N LEU A 124 5.70 6.17 -15.60
CA LEU A 124 4.94 7.08 -16.43
C LEU A 124 5.49 7.05 -17.86
N GLU A 125 4.73 6.54 -18.79
CA GLU A 125 5.00 6.76 -20.21
C GLU A 125 4.55 8.17 -20.58
N VAL A 126 5.49 9.04 -20.93
CA VAL A 126 5.18 10.43 -21.32
C VAL A 126 4.70 10.44 -22.77
N ASN A 127 3.42 10.22 -22.96
CA ASN A 127 2.73 10.31 -24.24
C ASN A 127 1.37 11.03 -24.08
N LEU A 128 0.74 11.40 -25.20
CA LEU A 128 -0.52 12.15 -25.20
C LEU A 128 -1.66 11.35 -24.52
N SER A 129 -1.71 10.05 -24.71
CA SER A 129 -2.75 9.20 -24.12
C SER A 129 -2.63 9.14 -22.59
N THR A 130 -1.43 9.06 -22.06
CA THR A 130 -1.19 9.08 -20.61
C THR A 130 -1.50 10.44 -20.00
N LEU A 131 -1.19 11.54 -20.70
CA LEU A 131 -1.59 12.87 -20.26
C LEU A 131 -3.13 12.99 -20.20
N ILE A 132 -3.83 12.53 -21.23
CA ILE A 132 -5.29 12.48 -21.26
C ILE A 132 -5.84 11.63 -20.13
N PHE A 133 -5.23 10.48 -19.85
CA PHE A 133 -5.60 9.62 -18.72
C PHE A 133 -5.57 10.38 -17.38
N TYR A 134 -4.48 11.09 -17.07
CA TYR A 134 -4.38 11.81 -15.80
C TYR A 134 -5.33 13.01 -15.72
N ILE A 135 -5.57 13.72 -16.84
CA ILE A 135 -6.55 14.81 -16.90
C ILE A 135 -7.97 14.26 -16.65
N ILE A 136 -8.35 13.20 -17.34
CA ILE A 136 -9.69 12.59 -17.18
C ILE A 136 -9.83 11.99 -15.77
N SER A 137 -8.81 11.28 -15.27
CA SER A 137 -8.85 10.72 -13.91
C SER A 137 -9.02 11.81 -12.86
N THR A 138 -8.30 12.93 -12.99
CA THR A 138 -8.44 14.08 -12.09
C THR A 138 -9.85 14.68 -12.16
N ALA A 139 -10.39 14.83 -13.36
CA ALA A 139 -11.77 15.30 -13.55
C ALA A 139 -12.80 14.34 -12.92
N VAL A 140 -12.61 13.03 -13.10
CA VAL A 140 -13.44 11.98 -12.48
C VAL A 140 -13.38 12.06 -10.95
N LEU A 141 -12.19 12.17 -10.37
CA LEU A 141 -12.00 12.32 -8.93
C LEU A 141 -12.72 13.57 -8.40
N PHE A 142 -12.57 14.68 -9.09
CA PHE A 142 -13.25 15.93 -8.71
C PHE A 142 -14.77 15.81 -8.78
N ILE A 143 -15.30 15.27 -9.88
CA ILE A 143 -16.74 15.05 -10.06
C ILE A 143 -17.27 14.06 -9.03
N ALA A 144 -16.56 12.95 -8.81
CA ALA A 144 -16.93 11.95 -7.82
C ALA A 144 -17.01 12.55 -6.40
N TYR A 145 -16.02 13.36 -6.02
CA TYR A 145 -16.04 14.05 -4.72
C TYR A 145 -17.17 15.07 -4.62
N LYS A 146 -17.35 15.91 -5.65
CA LYS A 146 -18.40 16.95 -5.68
C LYS A 146 -19.80 16.38 -5.53
N TYR A 147 -20.07 15.25 -6.18
CA TYR A 147 -21.41 14.62 -6.17
C TYR A 147 -21.54 13.48 -5.14
N SER A 148 -20.51 13.21 -4.36
CA SER A 148 -20.50 12.17 -3.32
C SER A 148 -21.63 12.35 -2.29
N TYR A 149 -21.96 13.60 -1.94
CA TYR A 149 -23.05 13.92 -1.03
C TYR A 149 -24.40 13.33 -1.48
N LEU A 150 -24.68 13.33 -2.79
CA LEU A 150 -25.94 12.77 -3.32
C LEU A 150 -26.04 11.24 -3.12
N ILE A 151 -24.91 10.57 -3.02
CA ILE A 151 -24.82 9.10 -2.91
C ILE A 151 -24.74 8.69 -1.44
N PHE A 152 -23.89 9.36 -0.66
CA PHE A 152 -23.63 8.97 0.72
C PHE A 152 -24.62 9.57 1.74
N ASN A 153 -25.13 10.79 1.51
CA ASN A 153 -25.94 11.52 2.50
C ASN A 153 -27.39 11.73 2.07
N SER A 154 -27.71 11.73 0.77
CA SER A 154 -29.10 11.99 0.34
C SER A 154 -29.89 10.69 0.29
N GLY A 155 -30.97 10.62 1.06
CA GLY A 155 -31.91 9.48 1.05
C GLY A 155 -32.62 9.21 -0.27
N SER A 156 -32.46 10.07 -1.27
CA SER A 156 -33.13 9.99 -2.57
C SER A 156 -32.77 8.74 -3.37
N LEU A 157 -31.51 8.29 -3.33
CA LEU A 157 -31.05 7.07 -4.00
C LEU A 157 -30.99 5.87 -3.05
N LYS A 158 -30.71 6.11 -1.77
CA LYS A 158 -30.55 5.07 -0.74
C LYS A 158 -31.84 4.25 -0.52
N ASN A 159 -33.02 4.89 -0.73
CA ASN A 159 -34.32 4.22 -0.63
C ASN A 159 -34.78 3.52 -1.92
N LYS A 160 -34.08 3.73 -3.04
CA LYS A 160 -34.48 3.19 -4.35
C LYS A 160 -33.58 2.06 -4.85
N LEU A 161 -32.35 2.01 -4.38
CA LEU A 161 -31.35 1.05 -4.87
C LEU A 161 -30.66 0.39 -3.67
N VAL A 162 -30.42 -0.90 -3.77
CA VAL A 162 -29.68 -1.67 -2.75
C VAL A 162 -28.19 -1.40 -2.90
N GLU A 163 -27.53 -1.01 -1.80
CA GLU A 163 -26.08 -0.81 -1.70
C GLU A 163 -25.50 0.13 -2.80
N VAL A 164 -26.12 1.30 -2.95
CA VAL A 164 -25.72 2.31 -3.98
C VAL A 164 -24.29 2.73 -3.80
N GLU A 165 -23.85 2.93 -2.57
CA GLU A 165 -22.52 3.40 -2.20
C GLU A 165 -21.44 2.39 -2.65
N VAL A 166 -21.67 1.10 -2.41
CA VAL A 166 -20.77 0.02 -2.85
C VAL A 166 -20.67 -0.01 -4.37
N LYS A 167 -21.82 0.01 -5.05
CA LYS A 167 -21.88 0.01 -6.52
C LYS A 167 -21.17 1.21 -7.12
N TYR A 168 -21.30 2.38 -6.49
CA TYR A 168 -20.66 3.61 -6.93
C TYR A 168 -19.13 3.50 -6.85
N ILE A 169 -18.60 2.99 -5.75
CA ILE A 169 -17.15 2.81 -5.60
C ILE A 169 -16.62 1.79 -6.60
N PHE A 170 -17.30 0.65 -6.74
CA PHE A 170 -16.91 -0.35 -7.73
C PHE A 170 -16.91 0.23 -9.15
N LEU A 171 -17.95 1.00 -9.52
CA LEU A 171 -18.04 1.69 -10.80
C LEU A 171 -16.83 2.63 -11.01
N LEU A 172 -16.51 3.45 -10.01
CA LEU A 172 -15.38 4.39 -10.11
C LEU A 172 -14.04 3.67 -10.26
N LEU A 173 -13.80 2.61 -9.47
CA LEU A 173 -12.56 1.85 -9.55
C LEU A 173 -12.42 1.12 -10.89
N LEU A 174 -13.48 0.46 -11.37
CA LEU A 174 -13.50 -0.18 -12.69
C LEU A 174 -13.29 0.84 -13.81
N PHE A 175 -13.87 2.02 -13.68
CA PHE A 175 -13.70 3.11 -14.66
C PHE A 175 -12.25 3.64 -14.65
N LEU A 176 -11.64 3.82 -13.50
CA LEU A 176 -10.22 4.20 -13.38
C LEU A 176 -9.29 3.14 -14.00
N ILE A 177 -9.57 1.85 -13.78
CA ILE A 177 -8.82 0.75 -14.40
C ILE A 177 -9.00 0.76 -15.92
N PHE A 178 -10.22 0.94 -16.39
CA PHE A 178 -10.51 1.05 -17.83
C PHE A 178 -9.73 2.22 -18.45
N LEU A 179 -9.76 3.40 -17.82
CA LEU A 179 -9.02 4.57 -18.29
C LEU A 179 -7.50 4.33 -18.30
N ALA A 180 -6.97 3.65 -17.25
CA ALA A 180 -5.56 3.32 -17.18
C ALA A 180 -5.12 2.39 -18.32
N ASN A 181 -5.91 1.34 -18.59
CA ASN A 181 -5.64 0.42 -19.68
C ASN A 181 -5.73 1.09 -21.05
N PHE A 182 -6.67 2.01 -21.24
CA PHE A 182 -6.84 2.75 -22.49
C PHE A 182 -5.75 3.81 -22.68
N GLY A 183 -5.37 4.52 -21.62
CA GLY A 183 -4.43 5.63 -21.65
C GLY A 183 -2.96 5.26 -21.39
N GLY A 184 -2.66 3.99 -21.09
CA GLY A 184 -1.28 3.59 -20.71
C GLY A 184 -0.83 4.14 -19.36
N GLY A 185 -1.79 4.50 -18.48
CA GLY A 185 -1.51 5.02 -17.15
C GLY A 185 -1.58 3.95 -16.05
N ILE A 186 -1.38 4.36 -14.80
CA ILE A 186 -1.41 3.47 -13.64
C ILE A 186 -2.52 3.91 -12.69
N ALA A 187 -3.52 3.05 -12.45
CA ALA A 187 -4.69 3.36 -11.63
C ALA A 187 -4.39 3.41 -10.11
N ILE A 188 -3.20 3.01 -9.65
CA ILE A 188 -2.83 2.93 -8.23
C ILE A 188 -2.97 4.29 -7.54
N LEU A 189 -2.32 5.34 -8.05
CA LEU A 189 -2.38 6.67 -7.44
C LEU A 189 -3.80 7.28 -7.50
N PRO A 190 -4.52 7.27 -8.63
CA PRO A 190 -5.91 7.73 -8.66
C PRO A 190 -6.83 6.99 -7.69
N ALA A 191 -6.70 5.67 -7.55
CA ALA A 191 -7.49 4.89 -6.60
C ALA A 191 -7.17 5.25 -5.14
N PHE A 192 -5.90 5.46 -4.81
CA PHE A 192 -5.48 5.90 -3.49
C PHE A 192 -6.03 7.28 -3.14
N ILE A 193 -5.96 8.24 -4.08
CA ILE A 193 -6.51 9.59 -3.90
C ILE A 193 -8.04 9.50 -3.74
N LEU A 194 -8.74 8.68 -4.55
CA LEU A 194 -10.18 8.48 -4.42
C LEU A 194 -10.56 8.00 -3.01
N GLY A 195 -9.80 7.02 -2.48
CA GLY A 195 -9.99 6.55 -1.11
C GLY A 195 -9.80 7.66 -0.08
N SER A 196 -8.74 8.45 -0.23
CA SER A 196 -8.45 9.57 0.68
C SER A 196 -9.53 10.65 0.66
N LEU A 197 -10.09 10.97 -0.52
CA LEU A 197 -11.18 11.92 -0.67
C LEU A 197 -12.47 11.44 0.05
N PHE A 198 -12.69 10.14 0.08
CA PHE A 198 -13.88 9.56 0.72
C PHE A 198 -13.67 9.16 2.18
N SER A 199 -12.47 9.33 2.74
CA SER A 199 -12.12 8.90 4.10
C SER A 199 -13.09 9.37 5.18
N ASN A 200 -13.61 10.59 5.09
CA ASN A 200 -14.58 11.12 6.05
C ASN A 200 -15.92 10.37 6.01
N TYR A 201 -16.39 9.97 4.82
CA TYR A 201 -17.62 9.17 4.69
C TYR A 201 -17.47 7.78 5.28
N PHE A 202 -16.24 7.25 5.29
CA PHE A 202 -15.93 5.94 5.87
C PHE A 202 -15.92 5.95 7.40
N LYS A 203 -15.64 7.09 8.03
CA LYS A 203 -15.62 7.20 9.49
C LYS A 203 -16.99 7.37 10.11
N GLU A 204 -17.90 8.00 9.40
CA GLU A 204 -19.19 8.43 9.94
C GLU A 204 -20.32 7.42 9.71
N ASN A 205 -20.15 6.38 8.89
CA ASN A 205 -21.24 5.52 8.46
C ASN A 205 -20.91 4.01 8.53
N GLN A 206 -21.95 3.20 8.82
CA GLN A 206 -21.94 1.72 8.70
C GLN A 206 -21.52 1.20 7.31
N PHE A 207 -21.37 2.09 6.35
CA PHE A 207 -20.91 1.80 5.00
C PHE A 207 -19.45 1.29 4.99
N ALA A 208 -18.61 1.81 5.87
CA ALA A 208 -17.21 1.33 6.01
C ALA A 208 -17.19 -0.18 6.32
N ASP A 209 -18.02 -0.63 7.25
CA ASP A 209 -18.09 -2.04 7.65
C ASP A 209 -18.52 -2.94 6.50
N LYS A 210 -19.45 -2.50 5.65
CA LYS A 210 -19.91 -3.26 4.48
C LYS A 210 -18.79 -3.40 3.44
N LEU A 211 -18.12 -2.30 3.13
CA LEU A 211 -17.05 -2.34 2.13
C LEU A 211 -15.84 -3.11 2.64
N GLN A 212 -15.49 -2.96 3.91
CA GLN A 212 -14.45 -3.76 4.57
C GLN A 212 -14.81 -5.26 4.58
N THR A 213 -16.09 -5.60 4.81
CA THR A 213 -16.56 -7.00 4.74
C THR A 213 -16.35 -7.59 3.35
N ILE A 214 -16.70 -6.87 2.28
CA ILE A 214 -16.46 -7.31 0.91
C ILE A 214 -14.96 -7.41 0.63
N ALA A 215 -14.21 -6.39 1.07
CA ALA A 215 -12.78 -6.33 0.88
C ALA A 215 -12.05 -7.50 1.54
N PHE A 216 -12.21 -7.64 2.85
CA PHE A 216 -11.46 -8.63 3.62
C PHE A 216 -12.08 -10.03 3.56
N GLY A 217 -13.39 -10.14 3.28
CA GLY A 217 -14.07 -11.42 3.13
C GLY A 217 -13.89 -12.07 1.76
N VAL A 218 -13.68 -11.29 0.70
CA VAL A 218 -13.65 -11.81 -0.68
C VAL A 218 -12.43 -11.33 -1.46
N ILE A 219 -12.27 -10.01 -1.63
CA ILE A 219 -11.30 -9.47 -2.59
C ILE A 219 -9.87 -9.68 -2.12
N THR A 220 -9.59 -9.37 -0.87
CA THR A 220 -8.25 -9.49 -0.28
C THR A 220 -7.75 -10.93 -0.26
N PRO A 221 -8.52 -11.94 0.21
CA PRO A 221 -8.10 -13.34 0.12
C PRO A 221 -7.80 -13.78 -1.31
N ILE A 222 -8.65 -13.43 -2.28
CA ILE A 222 -8.43 -13.77 -3.70
C ILE A 222 -7.13 -13.14 -4.20
N PHE A 223 -6.90 -11.84 -3.91
CA PHE A 223 -5.67 -11.14 -4.27
C PHE A 223 -4.42 -11.83 -3.71
N PHE A 224 -4.43 -12.16 -2.41
CA PHE A 224 -3.28 -12.83 -1.77
C PHE A 224 -3.08 -14.26 -2.27
N ILE A 225 -4.15 -15.03 -2.47
CA ILE A 225 -4.06 -16.40 -3.00
C ILE A 225 -3.45 -16.39 -4.41
N ILE A 226 -3.99 -15.59 -5.31
CA ILE A 226 -3.50 -15.54 -6.71
C ILE A 226 -2.08 -14.99 -6.76
N SER A 227 -1.77 -13.96 -5.97
CA SER A 227 -0.42 -13.44 -5.87
C SER A 227 0.56 -14.47 -5.31
N GLY A 228 0.13 -15.25 -4.30
CA GLY A 228 0.92 -16.35 -3.74
C GLY A 228 1.11 -17.51 -4.72
N MET A 229 0.12 -17.84 -5.57
CA MET A 229 0.25 -18.87 -6.60
C MET A 229 1.34 -18.54 -7.64
N LYS A 230 1.65 -17.28 -7.86
CA LYS A 230 2.74 -16.84 -8.74
C LYS A 230 4.13 -17.01 -8.12
N VAL A 231 4.22 -17.31 -6.81
CA VAL A 231 5.49 -17.50 -6.11
C VAL A 231 6.04 -18.90 -6.36
N SER A 232 7.29 -18.99 -6.74
CA SER A 232 8.01 -20.25 -6.92
C SER A 232 9.15 -20.37 -5.91
N ILE A 233 9.01 -21.32 -4.97
CA ILE A 233 10.03 -21.57 -3.94
C ILE A 233 11.35 -22.03 -4.57
N SER A 234 11.30 -22.82 -5.65
CA SER A 234 12.49 -23.30 -6.36
C SER A 234 13.32 -22.15 -6.96
N LEU A 235 12.68 -21.02 -7.31
CA LEU A 235 13.36 -19.82 -7.79
C LEU A 235 13.97 -18.97 -6.66
N ILE A 236 13.50 -19.13 -5.42
CA ILE A 236 14.04 -18.42 -4.25
C ILE A 236 15.33 -19.07 -3.75
N ILE A 237 15.42 -20.40 -3.79
CA ILE A 237 16.56 -21.16 -3.22
C ILE A 237 17.91 -20.64 -3.75
N PRO A 238 18.14 -20.44 -5.07
CA PRO A 238 19.40 -19.91 -5.57
C PRO A 238 19.68 -18.46 -5.14
N LEU A 239 18.63 -17.72 -4.77
CA LEU A 239 18.70 -16.29 -4.41
C LEU A 239 18.65 -16.07 -2.88
N ILE A 240 18.80 -17.12 -2.07
CA ILE A 240 18.64 -16.99 -0.60
C ILE A 240 19.63 -15.99 0.02
N GLY A 241 20.85 -15.93 -0.50
CA GLY A 241 21.83 -14.94 -0.05
C GLY A 241 21.42 -13.50 -0.39
N VAL A 242 20.84 -13.29 -1.57
CA VAL A 242 20.29 -11.99 -1.99
C VAL A 242 19.05 -11.63 -1.18
N LEU A 243 18.20 -12.61 -0.89
CA LEU A 243 17.02 -12.43 -0.01
C LEU A 243 17.43 -11.92 1.36
N VAL A 244 18.39 -12.61 2.01
CA VAL A 244 18.89 -12.23 3.35
C VAL A 244 19.53 -10.84 3.30
N LEU A 245 20.34 -10.56 2.28
CA LEU A 245 20.98 -9.26 2.09
C LEU A 245 19.95 -8.14 1.98
N ILE A 246 18.99 -8.25 1.04
CA ILE A 246 17.99 -7.20 0.80
C ILE A 246 17.07 -7.05 2.03
N PHE A 247 16.66 -8.15 2.66
CA PHE A 247 15.87 -8.10 3.90
C PHE A 247 16.61 -7.36 5.02
N ALA A 248 17.90 -7.67 5.23
CA ALA A 248 18.72 -7.00 6.24
C ALA A 248 18.89 -5.50 5.92
N VAL A 249 19.22 -5.17 4.68
CA VAL A 249 19.35 -3.77 4.21
C VAL A 249 18.04 -3.01 4.43
N ARG A 250 16.91 -3.62 4.09
CA ARG A 250 15.58 -3.04 4.30
C ARG A 250 15.32 -2.76 5.79
N GLN A 251 15.53 -3.74 6.66
CA GLN A 251 15.25 -3.56 8.08
C GLN A 251 16.17 -2.55 8.74
N VAL A 252 17.46 -2.61 8.44
CA VAL A 252 18.46 -1.67 8.98
C VAL A 252 18.20 -0.24 8.51
N SER A 253 17.96 -0.04 7.21
CA SER A 253 17.71 1.30 6.67
C SER A 253 16.40 1.91 7.16
N LYS A 254 15.33 1.12 7.27
CA LYS A 254 14.07 1.56 7.91
C LYS A 254 14.28 1.91 9.37
N TYR A 255 15.00 1.06 10.10
CA TYR A 255 15.30 1.33 11.50
C TYR A 255 16.07 2.63 11.67
N ILE A 256 17.14 2.85 10.92
CA ILE A 256 17.94 4.09 10.98
C ILE A 256 17.10 5.30 10.58
N GLY A 257 16.36 5.22 9.47
CA GLY A 257 15.55 6.33 8.95
C GLY A 257 14.46 6.80 9.91
N VAL A 258 13.91 5.91 10.73
CA VAL A 258 12.80 6.24 11.64
C VAL A 258 13.27 6.49 13.07
N PHE A 259 14.25 5.73 13.56
CA PHE A 259 14.65 5.70 14.97
C PHE A 259 15.03 7.06 15.53
N TYR A 260 15.82 7.85 14.81
CA TYR A 260 16.27 9.15 15.28
C TYR A 260 15.11 10.15 15.44
N LEU A 261 14.15 10.14 14.52
CA LEU A 261 12.94 10.95 14.62
C LEU A 261 12.00 10.44 15.72
N ALA A 262 11.80 9.14 15.79
CA ALA A 262 11.01 8.52 16.86
C ALA A 262 11.59 8.80 18.24
N LYS A 263 12.93 8.80 18.37
CA LYS A 263 13.61 9.16 19.61
C LYS A 263 13.42 10.66 19.95
N HIS A 264 13.45 11.52 18.95
CA HIS A 264 13.30 12.96 19.15
C HIS A 264 11.89 13.35 19.61
N TYR A 265 10.86 12.79 18.94
CA TYR A 265 9.47 13.17 19.22
C TYR A 265 8.80 12.27 20.29
N PHE A 266 9.21 11.00 20.42
CA PHE A 266 8.54 9.96 21.23
C PHE A 266 9.55 9.05 21.91
N ASN A 267 10.44 9.61 22.75
CA ASN A 267 11.60 8.90 23.29
C ASN A 267 11.26 7.56 23.98
N GLU A 268 10.15 7.49 24.72
CA GLU A 268 9.72 6.25 25.41
C GLU A 268 9.28 5.16 24.43
N ASN A 269 8.62 5.55 23.34
CA ASN A 269 8.01 4.64 22.38
C ASN A 269 8.82 4.48 21.08
N LYS A 270 10.04 4.99 21.03
CA LYS A 270 10.89 5.01 19.82
C LYS A 270 11.05 3.66 19.13
N HIS A 271 11.25 2.60 19.89
CA HIS A 271 11.43 1.26 19.34
C HIS A 271 10.13 0.71 18.77
N PHE A 272 9.00 0.90 19.48
CA PHE A 272 7.69 0.48 19.00
C PHE A 272 7.36 1.15 17.67
N ILE A 273 7.48 2.47 17.59
CA ILE A 273 7.25 3.23 16.34
C ILE A 273 8.15 2.71 15.23
N THR A 274 9.44 2.55 15.50
CA THR A 274 10.43 2.13 14.49
C THR A 274 10.14 0.75 13.94
N TYR A 275 9.79 -0.22 14.79
CA TYR A 275 9.42 -1.55 14.32
C TYR A 275 8.07 -1.57 13.61
N MET A 276 7.08 -0.81 14.08
CA MET A 276 5.79 -0.70 13.37
C MET A 276 5.96 -0.11 11.98
N MET A 277 6.78 0.95 11.84
CA MET A 277 7.11 1.54 10.54
C MET A 277 7.97 0.62 9.65
N SER A 278 8.60 -0.41 10.23
CA SER A 278 9.41 -1.40 9.49
C SER A 278 8.59 -2.57 8.95
N THR A 279 7.30 -2.64 9.25
CA THR A 279 6.39 -3.64 8.65
C THR A 279 6.20 -3.38 7.16
N GLY A 280 5.83 -4.40 6.40
CA GLY A 280 5.54 -4.25 4.98
C GLY A 280 4.83 -5.48 4.42
N LEU A 281 3.79 -5.28 3.59
CA LEU A 281 3.09 -6.33 2.88
C LEU A 281 2.23 -5.80 1.73
N THR A 282 1.26 -4.92 2.01
CA THR A 282 0.13 -4.64 1.13
C THR A 282 0.50 -3.88 -0.14
N PHE A 283 1.05 -2.70 0.00
CA PHE A 283 1.47 -1.88 -1.15
C PHE A 283 2.68 -2.46 -1.88
N GLY A 284 3.59 -3.10 -1.14
CA GLY A 284 4.72 -3.82 -1.73
C GLY A 284 4.26 -4.96 -2.63
N LEU A 285 3.23 -5.72 -2.21
CA LEU A 285 2.64 -6.76 -3.05
C LEU A 285 1.96 -6.18 -4.30
N VAL A 286 1.22 -5.08 -4.16
CA VAL A 286 0.61 -4.38 -5.32
C VAL A 286 1.67 -3.95 -6.31
N ALA A 287 2.77 -3.34 -5.85
CA ALA A 287 3.89 -2.93 -6.69
C ALA A 287 4.60 -4.13 -7.36
N ALA A 288 4.80 -5.23 -6.63
CA ALA A 288 5.38 -6.45 -7.18
C ALA A 288 4.50 -7.08 -8.26
N VAL A 289 3.18 -7.17 -8.03
CA VAL A 289 2.20 -7.66 -9.03
C VAL A 289 2.20 -6.77 -10.27
N PHE A 290 2.22 -5.45 -10.08
CA PHE A 290 2.37 -4.50 -11.18
C PHE A 290 3.64 -4.77 -11.98
N GLY A 291 4.78 -4.89 -11.33
CA GLY A 291 6.06 -5.14 -11.99
C GLY A 291 6.11 -6.46 -12.75
N LEU A 292 5.53 -7.51 -12.19
CA LEU A 292 5.44 -8.82 -12.87
C LEU A 292 4.53 -8.76 -14.10
N ASN A 293 3.35 -8.14 -13.98
CA ASN A 293 2.37 -8.04 -15.07
C ASN A 293 2.87 -7.19 -16.25
N HIS A 294 3.76 -6.21 -15.98
CA HIS A 294 4.37 -5.34 -17.01
C HIS A 294 5.76 -5.82 -17.45
N ASN A 295 6.17 -7.05 -17.07
CA ASN A 295 7.47 -7.64 -17.40
C ASN A 295 8.67 -6.78 -16.97
N ILE A 296 8.52 -5.97 -15.92
CA ILE A 296 9.59 -5.15 -15.34
C ILE A 296 10.51 -6.01 -14.47
N ILE A 297 9.94 -6.99 -13.77
CA ILE A 297 10.67 -7.96 -12.94
C ILE A 297 10.40 -9.38 -13.40
N SER A 298 11.39 -10.24 -13.22
CA SER A 298 11.29 -11.67 -13.50
C SER A 298 10.44 -12.41 -12.44
N PRO A 299 9.90 -13.61 -12.74
CA PRO A 299 9.23 -14.45 -11.74
C PRO A 299 10.11 -14.80 -10.52
N SER A 300 11.43 -14.88 -10.70
CA SER A 300 12.38 -15.11 -9.60
C SER A 300 12.48 -13.90 -8.68
N HIS A 301 12.60 -12.70 -9.24
CA HIS A 301 12.63 -11.45 -8.46
C HIS A 301 11.28 -11.18 -7.79
N TYR A 302 10.16 -11.46 -8.47
CA TYR A 302 8.83 -11.42 -7.88
C TYR A 302 8.74 -12.32 -6.63
N SER A 303 9.14 -13.59 -6.76
CA SER A 303 9.10 -14.56 -5.66
C SER A 303 9.98 -14.12 -4.48
N LEU A 304 11.13 -13.55 -4.77
CA LEU A 304 12.04 -13.00 -3.76
C LEU A 304 11.41 -11.80 -3.02
N ILE A 305 10.79 -10.85 -3.74
CA ILE A 305 10.12 -9.69 -3.14
C ILE A 305 9.01 -10.17 -2.20
N ILE A 306 8.18 -11.12 -2.64
CA ILE A 306 7.09 -11.63 -1.81
C ILE A 306 7.61 -12.28 -0.54
N ALA A 307 8.67 -13.08 -0.61
CA ALA A 307 9.29 -13.68 0.55
C ALA A 307 9.80 -12.61 1.55
N ILE A 308 10.45 -11.55 1.05
CA ILE A 308 10.91 -10.42 1.87
C ILE A 308 9.73 -9.69 2.52
N LEU A 309 8.64 -9.47 1.78
CA LEU A 309 7.44 -8.80 2.30
C LEU A 309 6.79 -9.63 3.42
N VAL A 310 6.66 -10.94 3.24
CA VAL A 310 6.12 -11.84 4.28
C VAL A 310 6.99 -11.81 5.55
N LEU A 311 8.31 -11.89 5.42
CA LEU A 311 9.22 -11.75 6.56
C LEU A 311 9.09 -10.37 7.22
N SER A 312 8.89 -9.32 6.42
CA SER A 312 8.70 -7.95 6.89
C SER A 312 7.34 -7.72 7.55
N ALA A 313 6.35 -8.52 7.22
CA ALA A 313 5.06 -8.51 7.89
C ALA A 313 5.16 -9.10 9.31
N VAL A 314 5.84 -10.23 9.44
CA VAL A 314 5.86 -11.04 10.66
C VAL A 314 6.92 -10.57 11.66
N ILE A 315 8.17 -10.43 11.22
CA ILE A 315 9.30 -10.22 12.15
C ILE A 315 9.21 -8.88 12.89
N PRO A 316 9.07 -7.71 12.23
CA PRO A 316 9.01 -6.44 12.93
C PRO A 316 7.77 -6.30 13.81
N SER A 317 6.59 -6.75 13.34
CA SER A 317 5.36 -6.67 14.12
C SER A 317 5.42 -7.53 15.39
N PHE A 318 6.00 -8.73 15.28
CA PHE A 318 6.24 -9.59 16.44
C PHE A 318 7.20 -8.96 17.46
N ILE A 319 8.30 -8.38 16.98
CA ILE A 319 9.28 -7.70 17.85
C ILE A 319 8.64 -6.49 18.55
N ALA A 320 7.89 -5.67 17.80
CA ALA A 320 7.19 -4.50 18.34
C ALA A 320 6.24 -4.90 19.48
N GLN A 321 5.38 -5.89 19.24
CA GLN A 321 4.36 -6.30 20.19
C GLN A 321 4.93 -7.02 21.41
N LYS A 322 5.94 -7.87 21.23
CA LYS A 322 6.47 -8.70 22.31
C LYS A 322 7.42 -7.95 23.24
N PHE A 323 8.25 -7.03 22.68
CA PHE A 323 9.34 -6.43 23.44
C PHE A 323 9.18 -4.93 23.70
N PHE A 324 8.35 -4.24 22.94
CA PHE A 324 8.28 -2.78 22.95
C PHE A 324 6.85 -2.24 23.00
N LYS A 325 5.86 -3.08 23.29
CA LYS A 325 4.46 -2.62 23.41
C LYS A 325 4.36 -1.55 24.50
N PRO A 326 3.85 -0.34 24.20
CA PRO A 326 3.62 0.70 25.21
C PRO A 326 2.64 0.24 26.28
N GLU A 327 2.90 0.58 27.54
CA GLU A 327 1.94 0.45 28.63
C GLU A 327 0.94 1.61 28.49
N ILE A 328 -0.37 1.29 28.57
CA ILE A 328 -1.48 2.25 28.45
C ILE A 328 -1.85 2.74 29.86
#